data_09ce2b2aea5bd22edaadb58c17c84ba2
#
_entry.id   09ce2b2aea5bd22edaadb58c17c84ba2
#
_cell.length_a   1.000
_cell.length_b   1.000
_cell.length_c   1.000
_cell.angle_alpha   90.00
_cell.angle_beta   90.00
_cell.angle_gamma   90.00
#
_symmetry.space_group_name_H-M   'P 1'
#
loop_
_entity.id
_entity.type
_entity.pdbx_description
1 polymer ?
#
loop_
_entity_poly.entity_id
_entity_poly.type
_entity_poly.pdbx_seq_one_letter_code
_entity_poly.pdbx_strand_id
1 'polypeptide(L)'
;MSQAHDASSFEPPPDAEAFYAESLRLLSESGIPFLLSGTYAVCAYAGIVRPTKDLDVFCKAGDFPKILSYFQERGYRTDVEDERWIAKVWQGDRFFDVIFAMSNGAAPVTDAWFQDNDTIRAYGTEAKITSPTELMVSKMFIQDRYRYDGADVVHVLYRQAERIEWKRLLAYMEPYWEVLLIHLLNYRFVYPTERDLIPRWVMTELTDRLAAQVTLPPARVKVCRGRMFSPRDYLIDIAEWGFGDVVGKGLEERHDPIA
;
A
#
# COMPACT_ATOMS: atom_id res chain seq x y z
N MET A 1 -11.76 2.67 -23.06
CA MET A 1 -12.27 1.28 -23.05
C MET A 1 -11.41 0.52 -22.06
N SER A 2 -11.93 0.25 -20.86
CA SER A 2 -11.25 -0.53 -19.82
C SER A 2 -11.07 -1.96 -20.34
N GLN A 3 -9.83 -2.39 -20.52
CA GLN A 3 -9.55 -3.79 -20.78
C GLN A 3 -9.73 -4.53 -19.44
N ALA A 4 -10.71 -5.41 -19.36
CA ALA A 4 -10.84 -6.33 -18.23
C ALA A 4 -9.60 -7.23 -18.22
N HIS A 5 -8.72 -7.03 -17.24
CA HIS A 5 -7.60 -7.93 -17.01
C HIS A 5 -8.13 -9.23 -16.41
N ASP A 6 -7.87 -10.35 -17.08
CA ASP A 6 -8.32 -11.68 -16.65
C ASP A 6 -7.42 -12.22 -15.54
N ALA A 7 -8.02 -12.98 -14.61
CA ALA A 7 -7.40 -13.55 -13.41
C ALA A 7 -6.29 -14.60 -13.65
N SER A 8 -5.94 -14.88 -14.92
CA SER A 8 -4.77 -15.70 -15.27
C SER A 8 -3.42 -15.07 -14.88
N SER A 9 -3.45 -13.83 -14.33
CA SER A 9 -2.25 -13.07 -13.96
C SER A 9 -1.82 -13.24 -12.51
N PHE A 10 -2.59 -13.96 -11.68
CA PHE A 10 -2.30 -14.13 -10.24
C PHE A 10 -2.04 -15.59 -9.92
N GLU A 11 -0.99 -15.85 -9.17
CA GLU A 11 -0.64 -17.17 -8.70
C GLU A 11 -0.81 -17.22 -7.17
N PRO A 12 -2.03 -17.51 -6.66
CA PRO A 12 -2.25 -17.70 -5.23
C PRO A 12 -1.57 -18.98 -4.75
N PRO A 13 -1.35 -19.16 -3.44
CA PRO A 13 -1.01 -20.46 -2.91
C PRO A 13 -2.05 -21.50 -3.36
N PRO A 14 -1.65 -22.71 -3.81
CA PRO A 14 -2.55 -23.67 -4.47
C PRO A 14 -3.81 -24.04 -3.68
N ASP A 15 -3.74 -23.95 -2.35
CA ASP A 15 -4.82 -24.27 -1.42
C ASP A 15 -5.57 -23.02 -0.89
N ALA A 16 -5.21 -21.81 -1.34
CA ALA A 16 -5.85 -20.55 -0.94
C ALA A 16 -6.88 -20.05 -1.98
N GLU A 17 -6.82 -20.53 -3.21
CA GLU A 17 -7.66 -20.03 -4.31
C GLU A 17 -9.16 -20.13 -3.99
N ALA A 18 -9.62 -21.27 -3.48
CA ALA A 18 -11.02 -21.45 -3.12
C ALA A 18 -11.48 -20.50 -2.02
N PHE A 19 -10.63 -20.26 -1.02
CA PHE A 19 -10.90 -19.29 0.05
C PHE A 19 -10.95 -17.85 -0.47
N TYR A 20 -10.02 -17.46 -1.35
CA TYR A 20 -10.02 -16.11 -1.93
C TYR A 20 -11.21 -15.89 -2.88
N ALA A 21 -11.57 -16.89 -3.67
CA ALA A 21 -12.76 -16.85 -4.52
C ALA A 21 -14.03 -16.63 -3.70
N GLU A 22 -14.22 -17.41 -2.65
CA GLU A 22 -15.37 -17.29 -1.75
C GLU A 22 -15.36 -15.95 -1.01
N SER A 23 -14.20 -15.51 -0.52
CA SER A 23 -14.06 -14.23 0.18
C SER A 23 -14.43 -13.04 -0.70
N LEU A 24 -13.96 -13.01 -1.95
CA LEU A 24 -14.30 -11.94 -2.89
C LEU A 24 -15.79 -11.95 -3.28
N ARG A 25 -16.37 -13.14 -3.46
CA ARG A 25 -17.80 -13.28 -3.71
C ARG A 25 -18.62 -12.71 -2.55
N LEU A 26 -18.29 -13.07 -1.31
CA LEU A 26 -18.95 -12.59 -0.09
C LEU A 26 -18.77 -11.07 0.10
N LEU A 27 -17.56 -10.55 -0.13
CA LEU A 27 -17.32 -9.10 -0.11
C LEU A 27 -18.20 -8.36 -1.11
N SER A 28 -18.29 -8.87 -2.34
CA SER A 28 -19.14 -8.28 -3.38
C SER A 28 -20.62 -8.33 -3.00
N GLU A 29 -21.10 -9.44 -2.43
CA GLU A 29 -22.49 -9.61 -1.99
C GLU A 29 -22.83 -8.75 -0.76
N SER A 30 -21.85 -8.40 0.05
CA SER A 30 -22.06 -7.57 1.25
C SER A 30 -22.54 -6.15 0.94
N GLY A 31 -22.26 -5.66 -0.27
CA GLY A 31 -22.53 -4.27 -0.66
C GLY A 31 -21.65 -3.25 0.09
N ILE A 32 -20.71 -3.69 0.93
CA ILE A 32 -19.80 -2.79 1.63
C ILE A 32 -18.68 -2.38 0.67
N PRO A 33 -18.39 -1.07 0.51
CA PRO A 33 -17.34 -0.63 -0.41
C PRO A 33 -15.96 -1.16 -0.02
N PHE A 34 -15.27 -1.79 -0.96
CA PHE A 34 -13.90 -2.25 -0.83
C PHE A 34 -13.11 -2.08 -2.13
N LEU A 35 -11.79 -2.10 -2.02
CA LEU A 35 -10.86 -2.12 -3.15
C LEU A 35 -9.89 -3.28 -2.97
N LEU A 36 -9.71 -4.06 -4.01
CA LEU A 36 -8.62 -5.04 -4.06
C LEU A 36 -7.33 -4.30 -4.39
N SER A 37 -6.24 -4.62 -3.68
CA SER A 37 -4.97 -3.89 -3.80
C SER A 37 -3.77 -4.84 -3.81
N GLY A 38 -2.64 -4.40 -3.28
CA GLY A 38 -1.44 -5.21 -3.17
C GLY A 38 -0.95 -5.73 -4.52
N THR A 39 -0.56 -7.00 -4.55
CA THR A 39 -0.08 -7.66 -5.76
C THR A 39 -1.11 -7.68 -6.88
N TYR A 40 -2.40 -7.78 -6.58
CA TYR A 40 -3.48 -7.79 -7.59
C TYR A 40 -3.50 -6.51 -8.41
N ALA A 41 -3.48 -5.37 -7.74
CA ALA A 41 -3.47 -4.07 -8.43
C ALA A 41 -2.15 -3.85 -9.18
N VAL A 42 -0.99 -4.22 -8.60
CA VAL A 42 0.31 -4.13 -9.28
C VAL A 42 0.32 -4.96 -10.55
N CYS A 43 -0.09 -6.23 -10.51
CA CYS A 43 -0.12 -7.10 -11.68
C CYS A 43 -1.04 -6.55 -12.77
N ALA A 44 -2.24 -6.08 -12.39
CA ALA A 44 -3.19 -5.50 -13.32
C ALA A 44 -2.62 -4.26 -14.04
N TYR A 45 -1.97 -3.35 -13.31
CA TYR A 45 -1.44 -2.11 -13.88
C TYR A 45 -0.10 -2.28 -14.59
N ALA A 46 0.78 -3.13 -14.06
CA ALA A 46 2.09 -3.34 -14.67
C ALA A 46 2.07 -4.37 -15.80
N GLY A 47 1.03 -5.19 -15.91
CA GLY A 47 0.95 -6.28 -16.89
C GLY A 47 1.95 -7.40 -16.60
N ILE A 48 2.27 -7.62 -15.34
CA ILE A 48 3.18 -8.69 -14.89
C ILE A 48 2.39 -9.79 -14.19
N VAL A 49 2.96 -10.99 -14.16
CA VAL A 49 2.43 -12.14 -13.42
C VAL A 49 3.41 -12.46 -12.31
N ARG A 50 2.94 -12.57 -11.09
CA ARG A 50 3.77 -13.04 -9.98
C ARG A 50 2.93 -13.70 -8.89
N PRO A 51 3.55 -14.59 -8.10
CA PRO A 51 2.89 -15.18 -6.94
C PRO A 51 2.42 -14.11 -5.96
N THR A 52 1.24 -14.31 -5.41
CA THR A 52 0.72 -13.53 -4.29
C THR A 52 0.53 -14.46 -3.09
N LYS A 53 0.90 -13.98 -1.90
CA LYS A 53 0.72 -14.73 -0.65
C LYS A 53 -0.58 -14.37 0.05
N ASP A 54 -1.08 -13.15 -0.20
CA ASP A 54 -2.13 -12.51 0.57
C ASP A 54 -3.19 -11.94 -0.38
N LEU A 55 -4.40 -11.77 0.13
CA LEU A 55 -5.48 -11.02 -0.49
C LEU A 55 -5.64 -9.71 0.30
N ASP A 56 -5.16 -8.59 -0.27
CA ASP A 56 -5.22 -7.27 0.36
C ASP A 56 -6.51 -6.56 -0.03
N VAL A 57 -7.38 -6.33 0.95
CA VAL A 57 -8.67 -5.63 0.78
C VAL A 57 -8.62 -4.31 1.52
N PHE A 58 -8.74 -3.20 0.78
CA PHE A 58 -8.76 -1.86 1.35
C PHE A 58 -10.21 -1.38 1.52
N CYS A 59 -10.51 -0.81 2.68
CA CYS A 59 -11.81 -0.21 2.98
C CYS A 59 -11.63 1.03 3.86
N LYS A 60 -12.68 1.83 4.03
CA LYS A 60 -12.64 2.95 4.97
C LYS A 60 -12.69 2.46 6.42
N ALA A 61 -12.10 3.22 7.33
CA ALA A 61 -12.09 2.89 8.76
C ALA A 61 -13.50 2.68 9.35
N GLY A 62 -14.52 3.38 8.86
CA GLY A 62 -15.93 3.17 9.27
C GLY A 62 -16.59 1.92 8.68
N ASP A 63 -15.96 1.25 7.72
CA ASP A 63 -16.52 0.09 7.03
C ASP A 63 -15.86 -1.24 7.45
N PHE A 64 -14.62 -1.23 7.97
CA PHE A 64 -13.97 -2.48 8.38
C PHE A 64 -14.76 -3.26 9.47
N PRO A 65 -15.40 -2.63 10.48
CA PRO A 65 -16.18 -3.37 11.46
C PRO A 65 -17.40 -4.07 10.84
N LYS A 66 -18.00 -3.45 9.79
CA LYS A 66 -19.11 -4.05 9.06
C LYS A 66 -18.65 -5.28 8.27
N ILE A 67 -17.46 -5.20 7.64
CA ILE A 67 -16.85 -6.35 6.94
C ILE A 67 -16.64 -7.48 7.96
N LEU A 68 -16.02 -7.20 9.10
CA LEU A 68 -15.76 -8.22 10.11
C LEU A 68 -17.05 -8.87 10.61
N SER A 69 -18.07 -8.08 10.94
CA SER A 69 -19.38 -8.59 11.40
C SER A 69 -20.04 -9.45 10.32
N TYR A 70 -20.00 -9.01 9.05
CA TYR A 70 -20.57 -9.76 7.92
C TYR A 70 -19.96 -11.16 7.77
N PHE A 71 -18.63 -11.26 7.97
CA PHE A 71 -17.93 -12.54 7.92
C PHE A 71 -18.13 -13.38 9.19
N GLN A 72 -18.16 -12.76 10.37
CA GLN A 72 -18.47 -13.47 11.63
C GLN A 72 -19.83 -14.17 11.61
N GLU A 73 -20.87 -13.49 11.09
CA GLU A 73 -22.20 -14.05 10.91
C GLU A 73 -22.23 -15.29 10.00
N ARG A 74 -21.19 -15.48 9.18
CA ARG A 74 -21.01 -16.61 8.27
C ARG A 74 -20.01 -17.66 8.77
N GLY A 75 -19.60 -17.54 10.04
CA GLY A 75 -18.75 -18.51 10.70
C GLY A 75 -17.25 -18.34 10.48
N TYR A 76 -16.82 -17.23 9.90
CA TYR A 76 -15.40 -16.89 9.78
C TYR A 76 -14.86 -16.33 11.10
N ARG A 77 -13.62 -16.66 11.42
CA ARG A 77 -12.92 -15.98 12.52
C ARG A 77 -12.42 -14.62 12.04
N THR A 78 -12.57 -13.60 12.85
CA THR A 78 -12.04 -12.26 12.58
C THR A 78 -11.16 -11.81 13.71
N ASP A 79 -10.15 -11.00 13.39
CA ASP A 79 -9.21 -10.47 14.36
C ASP A 79 -8.80 -9.05 13.96
N VAL A 80 -8.77 -8.14 14.92
CA VAL A 80 -8.21 -6.79 14.72
C VAL A 80 -6.76 -6.84 15.19
N GLU A 81 -5.87 -7.00 14.24
CA GLU A 81 -4.43 -7.12 14.54
C GLU A 81 -3.84 -5.81 15.04
N ASP A 82 -4.27 -4.69 14.46
CA ASP A 82 -3.90 -3.34 14.89
C ASP A 82 -5.05 -2.39 14.59
N GLU A 83 -5.64 -1.83 15.65
CA GLU A 83 -6.80 -0.94 15.58
C GLU A 83 -6.57 0.33 14.74
N ARG A 84 -5.32 0.64 14.41
CA ARG A 84 -4.95 1.82 13.62
C ARG A 84 -5.05 1.59 12.13
N TRP A 85 -4.89 0.31 11.64
CA TRP A 85 -4.74 0.13 10.20
C TRP A 85 -5.17 -1.22 9.60
N ILE A 86 -5.22 -2.34 10.39
CA ILE A 86 -5.42 -3.69 9.81
C ILE A 86 -6.24 -4.62 10.71
N ALA A 87 -7.12 -5.35 10.08
CA ALA A 87 -7.80 -6.51 10.63
C ALA A 87 -7.68 -7.70 9.68
N LYS A 88 -8.01 -8.89 10.14
CA LYS A 88 -7.94 -10.12 9.36
C LYS A 88 -9.25 -10.90 9.44
N VAL A 89 -9.56 -11.57 8.34
CA VAL A 89 -10.63 -12.56 8.25
C VAL A 89 -10.02 -13.91 7.92
N TRP A 90 -10.33 -14.92 8.74
CA TRP A 90 -9.70 -16.23 8.71
C TRP A 90 -10.68 -17.36 8.41
N GLN A 91 -10.18 -18.37 7.67
CA GLN A 91 -10.80 -19.67 7.53
C GLN A 91 -9.73 -20.75 7.70
N GLY A 92 -9.75 -21.47 8.83
CA GLY A 92 -8.63 -22.33 9.21
C GLY A 92 -7.35 -21.52 9.38
N ASP A 93 -6.31 -21.88 8.63
CA ASP A 93 -5.01 -21.20 8.62
C ASP A 93 -4.90 -20.14 7.50
N ARG A 94 -5.95 -19.98 6.69
CA ARG A 94 -6.00 -18.97 5.60
C ARG A 94 -6.62 -17.70 6.10
N PHE A 95 -6.13 -16.59 5.58
CA PHE A 95 -6.68 -15.27 5.88
C PHE A 95 -6.60 -14.33 4.69
N PHE A 96 -7.37 -13.26 4.76
CA PHE A 96 -7.16 -12.07 3.98
C PHE A 96 -7.09 -10.85 4.88
N ASP A 97 -6.38 -9.83 4.39
CA ASP A 97 -6.17 -8.58 5.10
C ASP A 97 -7.27 -7.57 4.78
N VAL A 98 -7.82 -6.95 5.83
CA VAL A 98 -8.74 -5.81 5.76
C VAL A 98 -7.98 -4.58 6.23
N ILE A 99 -7.58 -3.74 5.28
CA ILE A 99 -6.68 -2.60 5.50
C ILE A 99 -7.50 -1.31 5.40
N PHE A 100 -7.45 -0.47 6.43
CA PHE A 100 -8.22 0.77 6.47
C PHE A 100 -7.37 2.04 6.69
N ALA A 101 -6.06 1.88 6.83
CA ALA A 101 -5.06 2.94 6.79
C ALA A 101 -3.69 2.36 6.44
N MET A 102 -2.71 3.21 6.19
CA MET A 102 -1.32 2.78 6.10
C MET A 102 -0.76 2.41 7.48
N SER A 103 0.03 1.34 7.55
CA SER A 103 0.61 0.81 8.81
C SER A 103 1.41 1.85 9.61
N ASN A 104 1.99 2.81 8.94
CA ASN A 104 2.76 3.90 9.52
C ASN A 104 1.93 5.17 9.80
N GLY A 105 0.61 5.12 9.56
CA GLY A 105 -0.28 6.27 9.74
C GLY A 105 -0.16 7.36 8.68
N ALA A 106 0.61 7.15 7.61
CA ALA A 106 0.86 8.18 6.59
C ALA A 106 -0.40 8.61 5.84
N ALA A 107 -1.32 7.69 5.57
CA ALA A 107 -2.57 7.99 4.89
C ALA A 107 -3.70 7.05 5.32
N PRO A 108 -4.86 7.58 5.75
CA PRO A 108 -6.08 6.80 5.92
C PRO A 108 -6.72 6.50 4.57
N VAL A 109 -7.46 5.40 4.49
CA VAL A 109 -8.31 5.11 3.32
C VAL A 109 -9.56 5.98 3.40
N THR A 110 -9.71 6.92 2.47
CA THR A 110 -10.80 7.90 2.43
C THR A 110 -11.71 7.69 1.22
N ASP A 111 -12.79 8.49 1.10
CA ASP A 111 -13.66 8.45 -0.08
C ASP A 111 -12.93 8.76 -1.40
N ALA A 112 -11.84 9.51 -1.35
CA ALA A 112 -11.02 9.81 -2.52
C ALA A 112 -10.39 8.55 -3.14
N TRP A 113 -10.13 7.51 -2.34
CA TRP A 113 -9.60 6.23 -2.82
C TRP A 113 -10.58 5.45 -3.69
N PHE A 114 -11.89 5.74 -3.56
CA PHE A 114 -12.96 5.05 -4.29
C PHE A 114 -13.39 5.77 -5.58
N GLN A 115 -12.60 6.79 -5.99
CA GLN A 115 -12.83 7.52 -7.23
C GLN A 115 -11.97 6.94 -8.36
N ASP A 116 -12.56 6.85 -9.56
CA ASP A 116 -11.87 6.47 -10.80
C ASP A 116 -11.10 5.12 -10.75
N ASN A 117 -11.67 4.16 -10.02
CA ASN A 117 -11.09 2.83 -9.87
C ASN A 117 -11.39 1.94 -11.07
N ASP A 118 -10.39 1.24 -11.56
CA ASP A 118 -10.58 0.16 -12.52
C ASP A 118 -11.24 -1.06 -11.86
N THR A 119 -11.86 -1.87 -12.69
CA THR A 119 -12.41 -3.16 -12.29
C THR A 119 -11.57 -4.27 -12.93
N ILE A 120 -11.23 -5.27 -12.14
CA ILE A 120 -10.61 -6.51 -12.63
C ILE A 120 -11.53 -7.69 -12.31
N ARG A 121 -11.28 -8.80 -13.01
CA ARG A 121 -11.91 -10.07 -12.67
C ARG A 121 -10.88 -10.95 -11.94
N ALA A 122 -11.14 -11.23 -10.67
CA ALA A 122 -10.32 -12.09 -9.84
C ALA A 122 -11.17 -13.26 -9.31
N TYR A 123 -10.72 -14.49 -9.51
CA TYR A 123 -11.42 -15.71 -9.07
C TYR A 123 -12.91 -15.74 -9.47
N GLY A 124 -13.24 -15.28 -10.68
CA GLY A 124 -14.61 -15.25 -11.17
C GLY A 124 -15.47 -14.06 -10.69
N THR A 125 -14.98 -13.24 -9.77
CA THR A 125 -15.66 -12.08 -9.21
C THR A 125 -15.07 -10.78 -9.77
N GLU A 126 -15.94 -9.83 -10.14
CA GLU A 126 -15.50 -8.47 -10.49
C GLU A 126 -15.25 -7.66 -9.22
N ALA A 127 -14.07 -7.08 -9.13
CA ALA A 127 -13.67 -6.24 -8.00
C ALA A 127 -12.98 -4.97 -8.49
N LYS A 128 -13.29 -3.84 -7.85
CA LYS A 128 -12.55 -2.60 -8.06
C LYS A 128 -11.17 -2.71 -7.43
N ILE A 129 -10.15 -2.15 -8.09
CA ILE A 129 -8.78 -2.07 -7.57
C ILE A 129 -8.43 -0.63 -7.18
N THR A 130 -7.50 -0.48 -6.25
CA THR A 130 -6.93 0.83 -5.92
C THR A 130 -6.39 1.50 -7.17
N SER A 131 -6.57 2.82 -7.30
CA SER A 131 -6.02 3.56 -8.45
C SER A 131 -4.49 3.54 -8.45
N PRO A 132 -3.83 3.82 -9.59
CA PRO A 132 -2.38 3.87 -9.64
C PRO A 132 -1.77 4.83 -8.61
N THR A 133 -2.43 5.95 -8.34
CA THR A 133 -1.97 6.97 -7.38
C THR A 133 -1.93 6.43 -5.95
N GLU A 134 -3.04 5.88 -5.48
CA GLU A 134 -3.16 5.32 -4.13
C GLU A 134 -2.34 4.05 -3.96
N LEU A 135 -2.23 3.24 -5.02
CA LEU A 135 -1.35 2.07 -5.02
C LEU A 135 0.10 2.47 -4.81
N MET A 136 0.59 3.52 -5.48
CA MET A 136 1.94 4.04 -5.25
C MET A 136 2.13 4.49 -3.80
N VAL A 137 1.18 5.26 -3.25
CA VAL A 137 1.24 5.69 -1.83
C VAL A 137 1.36 4.50 -0.90
N SER A 138 0.58 3.42 -1.13
CA SER A 138 0.59 2.22 -0.29
C SER A 138 1.91 1.45 -0.34
N LYS A 139 2.69 1.61 -1.41
CA LYS A 139 3.95 0.89 -1.66
C LYS A 139 5.20 1.66 -1.26
N MET A 140 5.16 3.00 -1.27
CA MET A 140 6.34 3.85 -1.10
C MET A 140 7.05 3.69 0.24
N PHE A 141 6.32 3.31 1.30
CA PHE A 141 6.88 3.17 2.64
C PHE A 141 7.41 1.77 2.95
N ILE A 142 7.22 0.78 2.07
CA ILE A 142 7.71 -0.58 2.30
C ILE A 142 9.16 -0.67 1.86
N GLN A 143 10.07 -0.42 2.79
CA GLN A 143 11.53 -0.33 2.60
C GLN A 143 12.25 -0.95 3.79
N ASP A 144 12.07 -2.23 4.02
CA ASP A 144 12.78 -2.95 5.06
C ASP A 144 13.83 -3.92 4.48
N ARG A 145 14.62 -4.52 5.35
CA ARG A 145 15.69 -5.45 4.98
C ARG A 145 15.21 -6.67 4.19
N TYR A 146 13.98 -7.09 4.42
CA TYR A 146 13.42 -8.32 3.86
C TYR A 146 12.38 -8.05 2.76
N ARG A 147 11.81 -6.84 2.74
CA ARG A 147 10.81 -6.45 1.76
C ARG A 147 11.02 -5.01 1.30
N TYR A 148 11.14 -4.86 -0.01
CA TYR A 148 11.25 -3.57 -0.68
C TYR A 148 10.30 -3.51 -1.88
N ASP A 149 9.24 -2.72 -1.75
CA ASP A 149 8.23 -2.61 -2.81
C ASP A 149 8.54 -1.48 -3.83
N GLY A 150 9.75 -0.94 -3.83
CA GLY A 150 10.16 0.11 -4.77
C GLY A 150 10.11 -0.31 -6.24
N ALA A 151 10.28 -1.60 -6.55
CA ALA A 151 10.09 -2.12 -7.89
C ALA A 151 8.63 -2.01 -8.35
N ASP A 152 7.66 -2.23 -7.43
CA ASP A 152 6.24 -2.06 -7.71
C ASP A 152 5.92 -0.61 -8.09
N VAL A 153 6.45 0.35 -7.29
CA VAL A 153 6.31 1.79 -7.57
C VAL A 153 6.86 2.13 -8.95
N VAL A 154 8.05 1.62 -9.28
CA VAL A 154 8.73 1.87 -10.57
C VAL A 154 7.92 1.29 -11.73
N HIS A 155 7.40 0.06 -11.61
CA HIS A 155 6.60 -0.58 -12.66
C HIS A 155 5.24 0.10 -12.86
N VAL A 156 4.55 0.44 -11.77
CA VAL A 156 3.27 1.17 -11.83
C VAL A 156 3.47 2.54 -12.47
N LEU A 157 4.51 3.29 -12.06
CA LEU A 157 4.84 4.57 -12.67
C LEU A 157 5.11 4.43 -14.16
N TYR A 158 5.95 3.48 -14.57
CA TYR A 158 6.26 3.26 -15.98
C TYR A 158 5.02 2.97 -16.83
N ARG A 159 4.11 2.15 -16.32
CA ARG A 159 2.93 1.69 -17.09
C ARG A 159 1.74 2.61 -17.01
N GLN A 160 1.65 3.45 -15.98
CA GLN A 160 0.45 4.23 -15.65
C GLN A 160 0.74 5.73 -15.48
N ALA A 161 1.89 6.24 -15.95
CA ALA A 161 2.31 7.64 -15.75
C ALA A 161 1.24 8.67 -16.13
N GLU A 162 0.49 8.44 -17.22
CA GLU A 162 -0.59 9.32 -17.69
C GLU A 162 -1.83 9.33 -16.79
N ARG A 163 -1.97 8.29 -15.95
CA ARG A 163 -3.11 8.09 -15.04
C ARG A 163 -2.80 8.47 -13.59
N ILE A 164 -1.54 8.78 -13.30
CA ILE A 164 -1.14 9.24 -11.97
C ILE A 164 -1.65 10.67 -11.77
N GLU A 165 -2.48 10.83 -10.76
CA GLU A 165 -2.99 12.13 -10.32
C GLU A 165 -1.90 12.86 -9.51
N TRP A 166 -0.92 13.44 -10.19
CA TRP A 166 0.30 14.00 -9.59
C TRP A 166 0.04 15.01 -8.49
N LYS A 167 -0.99 15.86 -8.61
CA LYS A 167 -1.35 16.83 -7.57
C LYS A 167 -1.86 16.12 -6.32
N ARG A 168 -2.65 15.07 -6.49
CA ARG A 168 -3.17 14.25 -5.40
C ARG A 168 -2.06 13.45 -4.74
N LEU A 169 -1.15 12.88 -5.53
CA LEU A 169 0.03 12.19 -5.02
C LEU A 169 0.91 13.13 -4.18
N LEU A 170 1.21 14.33 -4.67
CA LEU A 170 1.93 15.34 -3.90
C LEU A 170 1.21 15.75 -2.62
N ALA A 171 -0.13 15.86 -2.64
CA ALA A 171 -0.90 16.16 -1.44
C ALA A 171 -0.82 15.05 -0.38
N TYR A 172 -0.93 13.78 -0.78
CA TYR A 172 -0.73 12.66 0.14
C TYR A 172 0.70 12.62 0.72
N MET A 173 1.68 12.93 -0.11
CA MET A 173 3.09 12.85 0.26
C MET A 173 3.65 14.18 0.79
N GLU A 174 2.81 15.19 1.05
CA GLU A 174 3.26 16.51 1.52
C GLU A 174 4.16 16.45 2.77
N PRO A 175 3.82 15.70 3.85
CA PRO A 175 4.71 15.55 5.01
C PRO A 175 5.90 14.63 4.75
N TYR A 176 5.90 13.89 3.64
CA TYR A 176 6.83 12.81 3.28
C TYR A 176 7.40 13.00 1.88
N TRP A 177 7.51 14.23 1.41
CA TRP A 177 7.93 14.55 0.05
C TRP A 177 9.31 13.98 -0.29
N GLU A 178 10.20 13.81 0.71
CA GLU A 178 11.50 13.15 0.54
C GLU A 178 11.34 11.69 0.10
N VAL A 179 10.36 10.97 0.65
CA VAL A 179 10.06 9.59 0.27
C VAL A 179 9.61 9.53 -1.19
N LEU A 180 8.73 10.45 -1.59
CA LEU A 180 8.33 10.57 -3.00
C LEU A 180 9.55 10.85 -3.89
N LEU A 181 10.39 11.82 -3.53
CA LEU A 181 11.59 12.16 -4.30
C LEU A 181 12.54 10.95 -4.45
N ILE A 182 12.75 10.17 -3.38
CA ILE A 182 13.56 8.94 -3.41
C ILE A 182 13.03 7.98 -4.48
N HIS A 183 11.72 7.72 -4.51
CA HIS A 183 11.14 6.82 -5.51
C HIS A 183 11.19 7.37 -6.93
N LEU A 184 11.01 8.68 -7.12
CA LEU A 184 11.14 9.29 -8.44
C LEU A 184 12.58 9.29 -8.95
N LEU A 185 13.56 9.47 -8.07
CA LEU A 185 14.99 9.32 -8.41
C LEU A 185 15.33 7.85 -8.72
N ASN A 186 14.79 6.90 -7.93
CA ASN A 186 14.94 5.47 -8.23
C ASN A 186 14.36 5.12 -9.61
N TYR A 187 13.17 5.62 -9.94
CA TYR A 187 12.59 5.46 -11.27
C TYR A 187 13.51 5.98 -12.38
N ARG A 188 14.03 7.20 -12.23
CA ARG A 188 14.93 7.83 -13.19
C ARG A 188 16.26 7.10 -13.35
N PHE A 189 16.72 6.43 -12.29
CA PHE A 189 17.90 5.56 -12.34
C PHE A 189 17.60 4.27 -13.09
N VAL A 190 16.45 3.63 -12.82
CA VAL A 190 16.06 2.37 -13.46
C VAL A 190 15.74 2.57 -14.96
N TYR A 191 15.02 3.65 -15.30
CA TYR A 191 14.59 3.96 -16.66
C TYR A 191 15.08 5.34 -17.12
N PRO A 192 16.39 5.50 -17.41
CA PRO A 192 16.94 6.80 -17.79
C PRO A 192 16.41 7.35 -19.12
N THR A 193 15.93 6.49 -20.02
CA THR A 193 15.31 6.84 -21.29
C THR A 193 13.86 7.32 -21.14
N GLU A 194 13.18 6.90 -20.08
CA GLU A 194 11.75 7.14 -19.83
C GLU A 194 11.52 8.19 -18.74
N ARG A 195 12.56 8.92 -18.34
CA ARG A 195 12.52 9.88 -17.22
C ARG A 195 11.48 11.00 -17.42
N ASP A 196 11.10 11.27 -18.65
CA ASP A 196 10.16 12.34 -19.00
C ASP A 196 8.69 11.92 -18.78
N LEU A 197 8.42 10.65 -18.42
CA LEU A 197 7.12 10.22 -17.92
C LEU A 197 6.77 10.85 -16.55
N ILE A 198 7.78 11.29 -15.80
CA ILE A 198 7.55 12.15 -14.64
C ILE A 198 7.43 13.60 -15.13
N PRO A 199 6.31 14.30 -14.87
CA PRO A 199 6.16 15.68 -15.29
C PRO A 199 7.29 16.56 -14.74
N ARG A 200 7.86 17.42 -15.59
CA ARG A 200 8.98 18.29 -15.20
C ARG A 200 8.66 19.12 -13.95
N TRP A 201 7.43 19.63 -13.86
CA TRP A 201 7.02 20.47 -12.75
C TRP A 201 7.04 19.74 -11.40
N VAL A 202 6.74 18.42 -11.39
CA VAL A 202 6.84 17.58 -10.16
C VAL A 202 8.29 17.50 -9.70
N MET A 203 9.21 17.23 -10.62
CA MET A 203 10.64 17.18 -10.28
C MET A 203 11.16 18.52 -9.83
N THR A 204 10.77 19.61 -10.50
CA THR A 204 11.16 20.99 -10.11
C THR A 204 10.66 21.29 -8.70
N GLU A 205 9.38 21.05 -8.41
CA GLU A 205 8.77 21.27 -7.09
C GLU A 205 9.57 20.55 -5.98
N LEU A 206 9.88 19.27 -6.17
CA LEU A 206 10.58 18.47 -5.16
C LEU A 206 12.06 18.84 -5.02
N THR A 207 12.74 19.17 -6.12
CA THR A 207 14.14 19.60 -6.08
C THR A 207 14.30 21.01 -5.50
N ASP A 208 13.35 21.91 -5.74
CA ASP A 208 13.35 23.25 -5.14
C ASP A 208 13.11 23.17 -3.62
N ARG A 209 12.22 22.26 -3.17
CA ARG A 209 12.07 21.97 -1.73
C ARG A 209 13.37 21.46 -1.11
N LEU A 210 14.06 20.54 -1.78
CA LEU A 210 15.34 20.04 -1.31
C LEU A 210 16.39 21.16 -1.25
N ALA A 211 16.50 21.98 -2.29
CA ALA A 211 17.44 23.09 -2.34
C ALA A 211 17.17 24.12 -1.22
N ALA A 212 15.90 24.44 -0.98
CA ALA A 212 15.52 25.31 0.12
C ALA A 212 15.87 24.71 1.49
N GLN A 213 15.64 23.41 1.68
CA GLN A 213 15.91 22.74 2.96
C GLN A 213 17.40 22.64 3.28
N VAL A 214 18.28 22.50 2.28
CA VAL A 214 19.75 22.46 2.48
C VAL A 214 20.28 23.73 3.16
N THR A 215 19.59 24.85 2.99
CA THR A 215 19.99 26.13 3.61
C THR A 215 19.46 26.33 5.04
N LEU A 216 18.55 25.46 5.48
CA LEU A 216 17.96 25.55 6.82
C LEU A 216 18.86 24.90 7.87
N PRO A 217 18.85 25.40 9.12
CA PRO A 217 19.53 24.72 10.20
C PRO A 217 18.89 23.36 10.46
N PRO A 218 19.64 22.36 10.95
CA PRO A 218 19.07 21.06 11.31
C PRO A 218 18.00 21.21 12.39
N ALA A 219 17.03 20.28 12.39
CA ALA A 219 15.99 20.28 13.40
C ALA A 219 16.59 20.19 14.82
N ARG A 220 16.02 20.96 15.74
CA ARG A 220 16.48 20.98 17.14
C ARG A 220 16.06 19.72 17.92
N VAL A 221 14.96 19.12 17.50
CA VAL A 221 14.42 17.90 18.13
C VAL A 221 14.98 16.69 17.41
N LYS A 222 15.55 15.77 18.16
CA LYS A 222 16.13 14.54 17.66
C LYS A 222 15.01 13.53 17.42
N VAL A 223 14.61 13.32 16.17
CA VAL A 223 13.54 12.39 15.77
C VAL A 223 14.03 11.41 14.71
N CYS A 224 13.56 10.17 14.77
CA CYS A 224 13.76 9.15 13.75
C CYS A 224 12.44 8.86 13.03
N ARG A 225 12.43 9.01 11.70
CA ARG A 225 11.31 8.64 10.83
C ARG A 225 11.50 7.24 10.22
N GLY A 226 12.62 6.59 10.48
CA GLY A 226 12.98 5.31 9.87
C GLY A 226 11.95 4.21 10.13
N ARG A 227 11.30 4.23 11.32
CA ARG A 227 10.23 3.28 11.65
C ARG A 227 8.99 3.38 10.75
N MET A 228 8.84 4.45 9.98
CA MET A 228 7.81 4.54 8.93
C MET A 228 8.13 3.60 7.74
N PHE A 229 9.38 3.21 7.55
CA PHE A 229 9.82 2.26 6.54
C PHE A 229 9.88 0.84 7.09
N SER A 230 10.58 0.68 8.23
CA SER A 230 10.79 -0.59 8.89
C SER A 230 10.75 -0.43 10.40
N PRO A 231 9.73 -0.96 11.07
CA PRO A 231 9.64 -0.91 12.54
C PRO A 231 10.84 -1.54 13.24
N ARG A 232 11.43 -2.58 12.63
CA ARG A 232 12.55 -3.36 13.22
C ARG A 232 13.90 -2.73 12.96
N ASP A 233 14.18 -2.31 11.72
CA ASP A 233 15.54 -1.87 11.34
C ASP A 233 15.94 -0.58 12.05
N TYR A 234 14.97 0.26 12.44
CA TYR A 234 15.19 1.54 13.13
C TYR A 234 14.81 1.52 14.62
N LEU A 235 14.62 0.35 15.20
CA LEU A 235 14.30 0.24 16.63
C LEU A 235 15.46 0.70 17.52
N ILE A 236 16.70 0.39 17.14
CA ILE A 236 17.91 0.79 17.85
C ILE A 236 18.04 2.32 17.99
N ASP A 237 17.59 3.06 16.97
CA ASP A 237 17.61 4.53 16.97
C ASP A 237 16.80 5.10 18.13
N ILE A 238 15.65 4.47 18.40
CA ILE A 238 14.75 4.88 19.48
C ILE A 238 15.23 4.33 20.83
N ALA A 239 15.56 3.04 20.87
CA ALA A 239 15.88 2.34 22.12
C ALA A 239 17.23 2.77 22.72
N GLU A 240 18.25 3.01 21.89
CA GLU A 240 19.62 3.23 22.34
C GLU A 240 20.19 4.59 21.95
N TRP A 241 19.85 5.11 20.76
CA TRP A 241 20.48 6.34 20.25
C TRP A 241 19.74 7.62 20.62
N GLY A 242 18.62 7.49 21.35
CA GLY A 242 17.87 8.60 21.95
C GLY A 242 17.10 9.45 20.94
N PHE A 243 16.68 8.88 19.81
CA PHE A 243 15.75 9.54 18.89
C PHE A 243 14.31 9.39 19.38
N GLY A 244 13.50 10.44 19.20
CA GLY A 244 12.06 10.36 19.37
C GLY A 244 11.41 9.57 18.23
N ASP A 245 10.41 8.73 18.56
CA ASP A 245 9.65 7.95 17.60
C ASP A 245 8.47 8.76 17.07
N VAL A 246 8.37 8.89 15.74
CA VAL A 246 7.23 9.58 15.10
C VAL A 246 6.02 8.68 14.89
N VAL A 247 6.19 7.36 14.94
CA VAL A 247 5.10 6.38 14.73
C VAL A 247 4.34 6.10 16.03
N GLY A 248 4.96 6.44 17.18
CA GLY A 248 4.38 6.24 18.49
C GLY A 248 4.54 4.81 19.04
N LYS A 249 4.25 4.66 20.34
CA LYS A 249 4.25 3.35 21.01
C LYS A 249 3.06 2.54 20.52
N GLY A 250 3.30 1.41 19.89
CA GLY A 250 2.23 0.52 19.43
C GLY A 250 2.61 -0.41 18.28
N LEU A 251 3.81 -0.28 17.74
CA LEU A 251 4.43 -1.28 16.87
C LEU A 251 5.34 -2.20 17.70
N GLU A 252 4.89 -2.59 18.90
CA GLU A 252 5.58 -3.61 19.67
C GLU A 252 5.45 -4.94 18.91
N GLU A 253 6.59 -5.37 18.43
CA GLU A 253 7.03 -6.73 18.13
C GLU A 253 5.93 -7.73 17.72
N ARG A 254 5.66 -7.83 16.43
CA ARG A 254 5.19 -9.09 15.90
C ARG A 254 6.41 -9.99 15.74
N HIS A 255 6.49 -10.99 16.58
CA HIS A 255 7.30 -12.15 16.32
C HIS A 255 6.63 -12.94 15.19
N ASP A 256 6.93 -12.59 13.93
CA ASP A 256 6.84 -13.59 12.88
C ASP A 256 8.03 -14.53 13.06
N PRO A 257 7.81 -15.81 13.36
CA PRO A 257 8.92 -16.75 13.36
C PRO A 257 9.48 -16.78 11.93
N ILE A 258 10.77 -16.52 11.86
CA ILE A 258 11.56 -16.68 10.64
C ILE A 258 11.36 -18.13 10.18
N ALA A 259 10.68 -18.33 9.05
CA ALA A 259 10.71 -19.57 8.30
C ALA A 259 11.62 -19.39 7.10
#